data_1fd66c23d0bab23416060239ce136fa4
#
_entry.id   1fd66c23d0bab23416060239ce136fa4
#
_cell.length_a   1.000
_cell.length_b   1.000
_cell.length_c   1.000
_cell.angle_alpha   90.00
_cell.angle_beta   90.00
_cell.angle_gamma   90.00
#
_symmetry.space_group_name_H-M   'P 1'
#
loop_
_entity.id
_entity.type
_entity.pdbx_description
1 polymer ?
#
loop_
_entity_poly.entity_id
_entity_poly.type
_entity_poly.pdbx_seq_one_letter_code
_entity_poly.pdbx_strand_id
1 'polypeptide(L)'
;MRERKYYSQRQGVVKPLVLKDLKLAFQAVYESFEKRYYFIDFLGESVLEQNGIVGNSFEAFCMRQINRNIKHPRNSSLYKEEDLFDVIELLHEYINYPLVTIRENYFGREKAISIPEKKLVAQKEFRDEINIYLEQYSNGWELSNDGYIRNTLDEGFRTLVDNTEIYEDEENVDIKIRRAKELYLKHGSSKEDKKAAVREIGDALEFIRDDLKEKIGKNETDLFNILNNFGIRHNNMSQKNNYNHEVYLPWMFYTFLSSYDAYVKLKKQN
;
A
#
# COMPACT_ATOMS: atom_id res chain seq x y z
N MET A 1 -17.33 -20.78 4.86
CA MET A 1 -17.41 -21.83 3.79
C MET A 1 -16.08 -22.57 3.76
N ARG A 2 -16.04 -23.91 3.66
CA ARG A 2 -14.76 -24.60 3.40
C ARG A 2 -14.33 -24.28 1.96
N GLU A 3 -13.17 -23.67 1.80
CA GLU A 3 -12.60 -23.34 0.50
C GLU A 3 -12.38 -24.64 -0.30
N ARG A 4 -13.03 -24.74 -1.47
CA ARG A 4 -12.93 -25.94 -2.32
C ARG A 4 -11.57 -25.97 -2.99
N LYS A 5 -10.71 -26.90 -2.62
CA LYS A 5 -9.43 -27.14 -3.30
C LYS A 5 -9.64 -27.95 -4.59
N TYR A 6 -9.14 -27.44 -5.71
CA TYR A 6 -9.13 -28.13 -7.01
C TYR A 6 -8.03 -29.19 -7.06
N TYR A 7 -8.02 -30.01 -8.10
CA TYR A 7 -7.12 -31.17 -8.22
C TYR A 7 -5.64 -30.81 -8.03
N SER A 8 -5.14 -29.83 -8.78
CA SER A 8 -3.74 -29.36 -8.71
C SER A 8 -3.36 -28.86 -7.31
N GLN A 9 -4.26 -28.13 -6.65
CA GLN A 9 -4.06 -27.66 -5.27
C GLN A 9 -3.97 -28.81 -4.27
N ARG A 10 -4.79 -29.84 -4.45
CA ARG A 10 -4.75 -31.05 -3.61
C ARG A 10 -3.47 -31.87 -3.84
N GLN A 11 -2.88 -31.80 -5.03
CA GLN A 11 -1.63 -32.49 -5.37
C GLN A 11 -0.37 -31.66 -5.04
N GLY A 12 -0.51 -30.45 -4.53
CA GLY A 12 0.63 -29.56 -4.23
C GLY A 12 1.38 -29.06 -5.48
N VAL A 13 0.73 -29.08 -6.66
CA VAL A 13 1.33 -28.70 -7.95
C VAL A 13 1.14 -27.21 -8.26
N VAL A 14 0.68 -26.42 -7.28
CA VAL A 14 0.49 -24.96 -7.46
C VAL A 14 1.83 -24.27 -7.38
N LYS A 15 2.20 -23.58 -8.45
CA LYS A 15 3.38 -22.70 -8.50
C LYS A 15 2.96 -21.23 -8.36
N PRO A 16 3.81 -20.37 -7.79
CA PRO A 16 3.58 -18.94 -7.82
C PRO A 16 3.35 -18.43 -9.26
N LEU A 17 2.52 -17.42 -9.41
CA LEU A 17 2.35 -16.74 -10.69
C LEU A 17 3.66 -16.06 -11.10
N VAL A 18 3.93 -16.05 -12.40
CA VAL A 18 5.01 -15.25 -12.98
C VAL A 18 4.46 -13.95 -13.57
N LEU A 19 5.32 -12.99 -13.91
CA LEU A 19 4.90 -11.67 -14.41
C LEU A 19 3.93 -11.74 -15.60
N LYS A 20 4.11 -12.71 -16.49
CA LYS A 20 3.19 -12.92 -17.63
C LYS A 20 1.78 -13.25 -17.17
N ASP A 21 1.65 -14.10 -16.16
CA ASP A 21 0.35 -14.53 -15.62
C ASP A 21 -0.31 -13.37 -14.85
N LEU A 22 0.48 -12.61 -14.06
CA LEU A 22 -0.01 -11.43 -13.36
C LEU A 22 -0.50 -10.35 -14.32
N LYS A 23 0.19 -10.10 -15.43
CA LYS A 23 -0.28 -9.16 -16.47
C LYS A 23 -1.60 -9.59 -17.10
N LEU A 24 -1.78 -10.89 -17.35
CA LEU A 24 -3.04 -11.42 -17.87
C LEU A 24 -4.18 -11.26 -16.87
N ALA A 25 -3.93 -11.56 -15.60
CA ALA A 25 -4.90 -11.38 -14.52
C ALA A 25 -5.26 -9.90 -14.33
N PHE A 26 -4.26 -9.01 -14.30
CA PHE A 26 -4.47 -7.57 -14.24
C PHE A 26 -5.34 -7.08 -15.40
N GLN A 27 -5.07 -7.52 -16.63
CA GLN A 27 -5.87 -7.14 -17.81
C GLN A 27 -7.34 -7.52 -17.60
N ALA A 28 -7.63 -8.71 -17.09
CA ALA A 28 -9.00 -9.17 -16.83
C ALA A 28 -9.70 -8.33 -15.75
N VAL A 29 -8.99 -8.02 -14.65
CA VAL A 29 -9.52 -7.13 -13.59
C VAL A 29 -9.77 -5.74 -14.16
N TYR A 30 -8.78 -5.14 -14.83
CA TYR A 30 -8.89 -3.83 -15.42
C TYR A 30 -10.13 -3.72 -16.35
N GLU A 31 -10.28 -4.64 -17.30
CA GLU A 31 -11.41 -4.64 -18.23
C GLU A 31 -12.76 -4.83 -17.53
N SER A 32 -12.81 -5.64 -16.47
CA SER A 32 -14.02 -5.80 -15.66
C SER A 32 -14.46 -4.49 -15.01
N PHE A 33 -13.53 -3.73 -14.45
CA PHE A 33 -13.82 -2.43 -13.83
C PHE A 33 -14.08 -1.34 -14.88
N GLU A 34 -13.33 -1.33 -15.98
CA GLU A 34 -13.53 -0.38 -17.08
C GLU A 34 -14.94 -0.51 -17.70
N LYS A 35 -15.41 -1.73 -17.99
CA LYS A 35 -16.76 -2.02 -18.50
C LYS A 35 -17.89 -1.56 -17.56
N ARG A 36 -17.61 -1.47 -16.27
CA ARG A 36 -18.53 -0.98 -15.24
C ARG A 36 -18.35 0.53 -14.95
N TYR A 37 -17.55 1.24 -15.77
CA TYR A 37 -17.28 2.68 -15.67
C TYR A 37 -16.55 3.15 -14.41
N TYR A 38 -15.87 2.30 -13.66
CA TYR A 38 -15.13 2.67 -12.45
C TYR A 38 -13.98 3.65 -12.71
N PHE A 39 -13.46 3.70 -13.94
CA PHE A 39 -12.37 4.59 -14.36
C PHE A 39 -12.82 5.76 -15.24
N ILE A 40 -14.14 6.01 -15.33
CA ILE A 40 -14.69 7.03 -16.24
C ILE A 40 -14.14 8.42 -15.97
N ASP A 41 -14.04 8.82 -14.69
CA ASP A 41 -13.51 10.13 -14.31
C ASP A 41 -12.01 10.23 -14.56
N PHE A 42 -11.30 9.13 -14.50
CA PHE A 42 -9.85 9.07 -14.68
C PHE A 42 -9.47 9.00 -16.16
N LEU A 43 -9.95 7.97 -16.85
CA LEU A 43 -9.56 7.67 -18.24
C LEU A 43 -10.46 8.37 -19.27
N GLY A 44 -11.69 8.72 -18.89
CA GLY A 44 -12.71 9.15 -19.82
C GLY A 44 -13.32 8.00 -20.61
N GLU A 45 -14.24 8.30 -21.50
CA GLU A 45 -14.86 7.34 -22.41
C GLU A 45 -15.26 8.03 -23.72
N SER A 46 -14.68 7.58 -24.81
CA SER A 46 -14.87 8.19 -26.13
C SER A 46 -16.30 8.05 -26.66
N VAL A 47 -16.96 6.92 -26.38
CA VAL A 47 -18.35 6.67 -26.82
C VAL A 47 -19.31 7.63 -26.11
N LEU A 48 -19.03 7.96 -24.85
CA LEU A 48 -19.82 8.89 -24.06
C LEU A 48 -19.38 10.36 -24.25
N GLU A 49 -18.35 10.62 -25.05
CA GLU A 49 -17.72 11.95 -25.21
C GLU A 49 -17.32 12.57 -23.86
N GLN A 50 -16.93 11.75 -22.91
CA GLN A 50 -16.54 12.16 -21.57
C GLN A 50 -15.01 12.17 -21.44
N ASN A 51 -14.44 13.35 -21.18
CA ASN A 51 -13.02 13.50 -20.94
C ASN A 51 -12.68 13.09 -19.50
N GLY A 52 -11.60 12.30 -19.33
CA GLY A 52 -11.04 11.95 -18.03
C GLY A 52 -9.95 12.92 -17.56
N ILE A 53 -9.54 12.79 -16.31
CA ILE A 53 -8.41 13.52 -15.70
C ILE A 53 -7.11 13.31 -16.48
N VAL A 54 -6.93 12.13 -17.06
CA VAL A 54 -5.78 11.79 -17.92
C VAL A 54 -5.66 12.72 -19.13
N GLY A 55 -6.78 13.27 -19.63
CA GLY A 55 -6.81 14.04 -20.86
C GLY A 55 -6.58 13.17 -22.09
N ASN A 56 -5.81 13.68 -23.06
CA ASN A 56 -5.67 13.04 -24.37
C ASN A 56 -4.62 11.91 -24.39
N SER A 57 -3.78 11.75 -23.36
CA SER A 57 -2.72 10.72 -23.32
C SER A 57 -2.40 10.28 -21.92
N PHE A 58 -2.58 8.98 -21.69
CA PHE A 58 -2.18 8.31 -20.46
C PHE A 58 -0.65 8.36 -20.25
N GLU A 59 0.12 8.22 -21.32
CA GLU A 59 1.57 8.31 -21.29
C GLU A 59 2.05 9.69 -20.82
N ALA A 60 1.44 10.75 -21.33
CA ALA A 60 1.77 12.12 -20.92
C ALA A 60 1.37 12.39 -19.46
N PHE A 61 0.26 11.82 -19.01
CA PHE A 61 -0.16 11.85 -17.61
C PHE A 61 0.86 11.17 -16.71
N CYS A 62 1.29 9.93 -17.03
CA CYS A 62 2.31 9.20 -16.27
C CYS A 62 3.66 9.95 -16.24
N MET A 63 4.09 10.54 -17.35
CA MET A 63 5.30 11.36 -17.37
C MET A 63 5.21 12.55 -16.40
N ARG A 64 4.06 13.17 -16.30
CA ARG A 64 3.84 14.29 -15.37
C ARG A 64 3.79 13.88 -13.91
N GLN A 65 3.14 12.76 -13.60
CA GLN A 65 2.90 12.30 -12.22
C GLN A 65 4.10 11.56 -11.62
N ILE A 66 4.71 10.66 -12.39
CA ILE A 66 5.70 9.71 -11.90
C ILE A 66 6.99 9.71 -12.72
N ASN A 67 7.14 10.66 -13.66
CA ASN A 67 8.31 10.79 -14.55
C ASN A 67 8.65 9.51 -15.35
N ARG A 68 7.62 8.74 -15.77
CA ARG A 68 7.75 7.50 -16.54
C ARG A 68 6.80 7.48 -17.73
N ASN A 69 7.29 6.96 -18.85
CA ASN A 69 6.46 6.75 -20.05
C ASN A 69 5.83 5.34 -19.99
N ILE A 70 4.66 5.24 -19.37
CA ILE A 70 3.93 3.99 -19.24
C ILE A 70 2.77 3.95 -20.23
N LYS A 71 2.60 2.83 -20.93
CA LYS A 71 1.51 2.65 -21.89
C LYS A 71 0.16 2.58 -21.20
N HIS A 72 -0.90 2.92 -21.94
CA HIS A 72 -2.28 2.80 -21.45
C HIS A 72 -2.58 1.38 -20.91
N PRO A 73 -3.38 1.21 -19.83
CA PRO A 73 -3.66 -0.10 -19.21
C PRO A 73 -4.15 -1.19 -20.17
N ARG A 74 -4.84 -0.84 -21.24
CA ARG A 74 -5.22 -1.78 -22.32
C ARG A 74 -4.02 -2.45 -23.01
N ASN A 75 -2.82 -1.88 -22.88
CA ASN A 75 -1.56 -2.40 -23.42
C ASN A 75 -0.66 -3.01 -22.34
N SER A 76 -1.24 -3.50 -21.24
CA SER A 76 -0.50 -4.04 -20.09
C SER A 76 0.38 -5.24 -20.41
N SER A 77 0.16 -5.93 -21.52
CA SER A 77 1.06 -6.98 -22.02
C SER A 77 2.50 -6.50 -22.23
N LEU A 78 2.71 -5.21 -22.49
CA LEU A 78 4.00 -4.58 -22.72
C LEU A 78 4.69 -4.12 -21.41
N TYR A 79 4.02 -4.18 -20.26
CA TYR A 79 4.54 -3.69 -18.99
C TYR A 79 5.71 -4.51 -18.47
N LYS A 80 6.68 -3.82 -17.87
CA LYS A 80 7.58 -4.39 -16.88
C LYS A 80 6.86 -4.48 -15.52
N GLU A 81 7.48 -5.10 -14.54
CA GLU A 81 6.89 -5.23 -13.20
C GLU A 81 6.58 -3.87 -12.57
N GLU A 82 7.55 -2.95 -12.65
CA GLU A 82 7.40 -1.61 -12.08
C GLU A 82 6.29 -0.81 -12.79
N ASP A 83 6.12 -0.98 -14.12
CA ASP A 83 5.04 -0.33 -14.86
C ASP A 83 3.67 -0.85 -14.40
N LEU A 84 3.57 -2.16 -14.16
CA LEU A 84 2.34 -2.80 -13.70
C LEU A 84 1.96 -2.31 -12.30
N PHE A 85 2.92 -2.24 -11.39
CA PHE A 85 2.68 -1.80 -10.02
C PHE A 85 2.32 -0.32 -9.95
N ASP A 86 3.04 0.56 -10.65
CA ASP A 86 2.70 1.98 -10.77
C ASP A 86 1.27 2.17 -11.29
N VAL A 87 0.86 1.40 -12.31
CA VAL A 87 -0.49 1.51 -12.88
C VAL A 87 -1.56 0.98 -11.93
N ILE A 88 -1.30 -0.09 -11.19
CA ILE A 88 -2.24 -0.59 -10.17
C ILE A 88 -2.46 0.50 -9.10
N GLU A 89 -1.41 1.14 -8.61
CA GLU A 89 -1.50 2.23 -7.64
C GLU A 89 -2.25 3.44 -8.20
N LEU A 90 -1.94 3.88 -9.43
CA LEU A 90 -2.66 4.96 -10.11
C LEU A 90 -4.16 4.64 -10.28
N LEU A 91 -4.49 3.43 -10.72
CA LEU A 91 -5.90 3.04 -10.86
C LEU A 91 -6.63 3.05 -9.52
N HIS A 92 -5.99 2.59 -8.45
CA HIS A 92 -6.56 2.65 -7.10
C HIS A 92 -6.74 4.10 -6.61
N GLU A 93 -5.80 4.98 -6.90
CA GLU A 93 -5.88 6.39 -6.49
C GLU A 93 -7.05 7.11 -7.19
N TYR A 94 -7.23 6.85 -8.50
CA TYR A 94 -8.20 7.59 -9.32
C TYR A 94 -9.52 6.86 -9.57
N ILE A 95 -9.71 5.64 -9.05
CA ILE A 95 -10.97 4.90 -9.16
C ILE A 95 -12.10 5.62 -8.43
N ASN A 96 -13.30 5.59 -9.03
CA ASN A 96 -14.52 6.07 -8.40
C ASN A 96 -15.65 5.07 -8.57
N TYR A 97 -16.66 5.13 -7.68
CA TYR A 97 -17.83 4.29 -7.78
C TYR A 97 -18.80 4.89 -8.85
N PRO A 98 -19.09 4.17 -9.93
CA PRO A 98 -19.94 4.71 -10.99
C PRO A 98 -21.42 4.69 -10.61
N LEU A 99 -22.12 5.74 -10.99
CA LEU A 99 -23.57 5.76 -11.14
C LEU A 99 -23.86 5.94 -12.61
N VAL A 100 -24.38 4.93 -13.27
CA VAL A 100 -24.85 5.06 -14.65
C VAL A 100 -26.22 5.72 -14.60
N THR A 101 -26.29 6.97 -15.00
CA THR A 101 -27.56 7.68 -15.17
C THR A 101 -27.87 7.75 -16.65
N ILE A 102 -28.92 7.06 -17.08
CA ILE A 102 -29.50 7.27 -18.41
C ILE A 102 -30.16 8.65 -18.35
N ARG A 103 -29.50 9.67 -18.85
CA ARG A 103 -30.17 10.94 -19.22
C ARG A 103 -30.41 10.91 -20.71
N GLU A 104 -31.62 10.73 -21.09
CA GLU A 104 -32.06 11.04 -22.42
C GLU A 104 -31.87 12.55 -22.64
N ASN A 105 -30.73 12.95 -23.18
CA ASN A 105 -30.63 14.17 -23.92
C ASN A 105 -31.25 13.91 -25.31
N TYR A 106 -31.55 14.95 -26.09
CA TYR A 106 -32.20 14.86 -27.42
C TYR A 106 -31.57 13.83 -28.40
N PHE A 107 -30.47 13.20 -28.04
CA PHE A 107 -29.70 12.21 -28.82
C PHE A 107 -29.60 10.83 -28.18
N GLY A 108 -30.31 10.54 -27.07
CA GLY A 108 -30.32 9.22 -26.44
C GLY A 108 -28.96 8.76 -25.86
N ARG A 109 -28.10 9.69 -25.47
CA ARG A 109 -26.77 9.35 -24.94
C ARG A 109 -26.81 9.11 -23.44
N GLU A 110 -26.25 7.98 -23.02
CA GLU A 110 -26.00 7.68 -21.62
C GLU A 110 -24.81 8.50 -21.11
N LYS A 111 -24.86 8.93 -19.87
CA LYS A 111 -23.76 9.56 -19.18
C LYS A 111 -23.48 8.81 -17.88
N ALA A 112 -22.26 8.34 -17.71
CA ALA A 112 -21.80 7.82 -16.44
C ALA A 112 -21.39 8.98 -15.52
N ILE A 113 -21.83 8.92 -14.27
CA ILE A 113 -21.47 9.89 -13.22
C ILE A 113 -20.91 9.08 -12.06
N SER A 114 -19.82 9.53 -11.45
CA SER A 114 -19.32 8.89 -10.23
C SER A 114 -20.05 9.39 -8.98
N ILE A 115 -19.97 8.59 -7.92
CA ILE A 115 -20.48 8.92 -6.58
C ILE A 115 -19.24 9.09 -5.67
N PRO A 116 -18.78 10.34 -5.45
CA PRO A 116 -17.54 10.59 -4.69
C PRO A 116 -17.55 9.98 -3.28
N GLU A 117 -18.70 10.00 -2.60
CA GLU A 117 -18.88 9.46 -1.26
C GLU A 117 -18.68 7.94 -1.20
N LYS A 118 -18.72 7.25 -2.33
CA LYS A 118 -18.47 5.80 -2.47
C LYS A 118 -17.07 5.46 -3.00
N LYS A 119 -16.16 6.41 -3.11
CA LYS A 119 -14.80 6.18 -3.59
C LYS A 119 -14.10 5.06 -2.80
N LEU A 120 -14.19 5.08 -1.47
CA LEU A 120 -13.60 4.04 -0.62
C LEU A 120 -14.17 2.63 -0.89
N VAL A 121 -15.44 2.54 -1.28
CA VAL A 121 -16.05 1.27 -1.68
C VAL A 121 -15.43 0.77 -2.98
N ALA A 122 -15.28 1.64 -3.99
CA ALA A 122 -14.65 1.30 -5.26
C ALA A 122 -13.18 0.88 -5.08
N GLN A 123 -12.44 1.61 -4.26
CA GLN A 123 -11.05 1.29 -3.91
C GLN A 123 -10.95 -0.09 -3.24
N LYS A 124 -11.86 -0.38 -2.30
CA LYS A 124 -11.91 -1.68 -1.64
C LYS A 124 -12.22 -2.80 -2.63
N GLU A 125 -13.23 -2.64 -3.48
CA GLU A 125 -13.59 -3.65 -4.49
C GLU A 125 -12.40 -3.95 -5.43
N PHE A 126 -11.75 -2.91 -5.95
CA PHE A 126 -10.59 -3.06 -6.83
C PHE A 126 -9.42 -3.76 -6.13
N ARG A 127 -9.12 -3.36 -4.89
CA ARG A 127 -8.08 -3.96 -4.08
C ARG A 127 -8.35 -5.43 -3.79
N ASP A 128 -9.57 -5.77 -3.38
CA ASP A 128 -9.95 -7.15 -3.06
C ASP A 128 -9.80 -8.06 -4.30
N GLU A 129 -10.16 -7.57 -5.49
CA GLU A 129 -10.02 -8.31 -6.75
C GLU A 129 -8.55 -8.50 -7.17
N ILE A 130 -7.73 -7.44 -7.15
CA ILE A 130 -6.35 -7.53 -7.62
C ILE A 130 -5.46 -8.31 -6.65
N ASN A 131 -5.72 -8.24 -5.35
CA ASN A 131 -4.94 -8.93 -4.32
C ASN A 131 -5.04 -10.45 -4.44
N ILE A 132 -6.14 -11.01 -4.98
CA ILE A 132 -6.25 -12.44 -5.28
C ILE A 132 -5.06 -12.94 -6.12
N TYR A 133 -4.57 -12.10 -7.03
CA TYR A 133 -3.48 -12.45 -7.94
C TYR A 133 -2.12 -11.97 -7.42
N LEU A 134 -2.06 -10.79 -6.80
CA LEU A 134 -0.84 -10.27 -6.20
C LEU A 134 -0.29 -11.20 -5.11
N GLU A 135 -1.15 -11.74 -4.24
CA GLU A 135 -0.76 -12.70 -3.19
C GLU A 135 -0.14 -13.99 -3.75
N GLN A 136 -0.52 -14.38 -4.96
CA GLN A 136 0.01 -15.56 -5.62
C GLN A 136 1.24 -15.28 -6.50
N TYR A 137 1.59 -14.01 -6.69
CA TYR A 137 2.71 -13.61 -7.53
C TYR A 137 4.02 -13.59 -6.76
N SER A 138 5.06 -14.29 -7.28
CA SER A 138 6.40 -14.34 -6.69
C SER A 138 6.37 -14.78 -5.21
N ASN A 139 6.80 -13.91 -4.29
CA ASN A 139 6.82 -14.17 -2.84
C ASN A 139 5.58 -13.61 -2.11
N GLY A 140 4.57 -13.18 -2.86
CA GLY A 140 3.36 -12.57 -2.32
C GLY A 140 3.46 -11.05 -2.20
N TRP A 141 2.53 -10.37 -2.87
CA TRP A 141 2.37 -8.92 -2.85
C TRP A 141 0.93 -8.57 -2.51
N GLU A 142 0.69 -7.36 -2.07
CA GLU A 142 -0.64 -6.83 -1.86
C GLU A 142 -0.71 -5.33 -2.16
N LEU A 143 -1.84 -4.89 -2.66
CA LEU A 143 -2.23 -3.49 -2.67
C LEU A 143 -2.82 -3.16 -1.30
N SER A 144 -2.17 -2.27 -0.56
CA SER A 144 -2.57 -1.89 0.81
C SER A 144 -3.83 -1.02 0.83
N ASN A 145 -4.38 -0.79 2.03
CA ASN A 145 -5.50 0.13 2.22
C ASN A 145 -5.16 1.56 1.78
N ASP A 146 -3.90 1.95 1.93
CA ASP A 146 -3.38 3.27 1.54
C ASP A 146 -3.06 3.37 0.05
N GLY A 147 -3.26 2.29 -0.72
CA GLY A 147 -3.08 2.26 -2.18
C GLY A 147 -1.65 1.98 -2.65
N TYR A 148 -0.77 1.47 -1.80
CA TYR A 148 0.61 1.14 -2.16
C TYR A 148 0.83 -0.37 -2.31
N ILE A 149 1.62 -0.76 -3.32
CA ILE A 149 2.07 -2.15 -3.46
C ILE A 149 3.16 -2.44 -2.43
N ARG A 150 2.95 -3.48 -1.64
CA ARG A 150 3.89 -3.93 -0.61
C ARG A 150 3.94 -5.46 -0.54
N ASN A 151 4.95 -6.00 0.15
CA ASN A 151 4.98 -7.42 0.45
C ASN A 151 3.77 -7.82 1.30
N THR A 152 3.19 -8.98 1.02
CA THR A 152 2.11 -9.55 1.84
C THR A 152 2.60 -9.73 3.28
N LEU A 153 1.81 -9.23 4.24
CA LEU A 153 2.08 -9.33 5.65
C LEU A 153 1.28 -10.48 6.29
N ASP A 154 1.86 -11.15 7.29
CA ASP A 154 1.08 -12.00 8.17
C ASP A 154 -0.07 -11.22 8.81
N GLU A 155 -1.22 -11.86 9.03
CA GLU A 155 -2.46 -11.21 9.47
C GLU A 155 -2.29 -10.33 10.73
N GLY A 156 -1.47 -10.80 11.70
CA GLY A 156 -1.17 -10.04 12.92
C GLY A 156 -0.40 -8.75 12.64
N PHE A 157 0.59 -8.79 11.77
CA PHE A 157 1.36 -7.61 11.37
C PHE A 157 0.56 -6.68 10.45
N ARG A 158 -0.27 -7.23 9.56
CA ARG A 158 -1.20 -6.45 8.72
C ARG A 158 -2.12 -5.62 9.59
N THR A 159 -2.76 -6.25 10.60
CA THR A 159 -3.65 -5.56 11.53
C THR A 159 -2.94 -4.43 12.27
N LEU A 160 -1.70 -4.65 12.74
CA LEU A 160 -0.91 -3.61 13.39
C LEU A 160 -0.61 -2.45 12.43
N VAL A 161 -0.11 -2.74 11.23
CA VAL A 161 0.28 -1.70 10.26
C VAL A 161 -0.91 -0.88 9.78
N ASP A 162 -2.02 -1.54 9.42
CA ASP A 162 -3.19 -0.88 8.83
C ASP A 162 -4.01 -0.10 9.87
N ASN A 163 -4.03 -0.57 11.12
CA ASN A 163 -4.81 0.02 12.20
C ASN A 163 -3.96 0.71 13.28
N THR A 164 -2.71 1.07 12.97
CA THR A 164 -1.86 1.85 13.89
C THR A 164 -2.57 3.15 14.25
N GLU A 165 -2.75 3.40 15.55
CA GLU A 165 -3.42 4.57 16.06
C GLU A 165 -2.69 5.88 15.73
N ILE A 166 -3.45 6.96 15.51
CA ILE A 166 -2.95 8.30 15.24
C ILE A 166 -2.78 9.03 16.55
N TYR A 167 -1.62 9.67 16.75
CA TYR A 167 -1.29 10.45 17.96
C TYR A 167 -1.93 11.84 17.96
N GLU A 168 -2.25 12.38 16.77
CA GLU A 168 -2.78 13.73 16.55
C GLU A 168 -1.74 14.86 16.71
N ASP A 169 -0.47 14.55 16.41
CA ASP A 169 0.61 15.51 16.17
C ASP A 169 1.26 15.19 14.83
N GLU A 170 0.70 15.79 13.78
CA GLU A 170 1.11 15.52 12.40
C GLU A 170 2.59 15.85 12.16
N GLU A 171 3.09 16.94 12.72
CA GLU A 171 4.43 17.43 12.41
C GLU A 171 5.53 16.59 13.09
N ASN A 172 5.33 16.21 14.35
CA ASN A 172 6.38 15.59 15.16
C ASN A 172 6.28 14.07 15.23
N VAL A 173 5.08 13.50 15.10
CA VAL A 173 4.82 12.08 15.35
C VAL A 173 4.21 11.40 14.14
N ASP A 174 3.01 11.81 13.71
CA ASP A 174 2.22 11.05 12.75
C ASP A 174 2.88 10.95 11.38
N ILE A 175 3.53 12.03 10.91
CA ILE A 175 4.30 12.03 9.65
C ILE A 175 5.47 11.03 9.70
N LYS A 176 6.14 10.90 10.84
CA LYS A 176 7.27 9.97 11.00
C LYS A 176 6.79 8.52 10.99
N ILE A 177 5.68 8.22 11.67
CA ILE A 177 5.09 6.87 11.68
C ILE A 177 4.63 6.47 10.28
N ARG A 178 3.96 7.37 9.54
CA ARG A 178 3.55 7.13 8.16
C ARG A 178 4.74 6.88 7.25
N ARG A 179 5.75 7.77 7.30
CA ARG A 179 6.99 7.63 6.53
C ARG A 179 7.75 6.35 6.86
N ALA A 180 7.77 5.93 8.12
CA ALA A 180 8.38 4.68 8.52
C ALA A 180 7.69 3.49 7.87
N LYS A 181 6.35 3.45 7.87
CA LYS A 181 5.59 2.40 7.20
C LYS A 181 5.86 2.37 5.69
N GLU A 182 5.83 3.52 5.03
CA GLU A 182 6.15 3.65 3.60
C GLU A 182 7.56 3.14 3.27
N LEU A 183 8.58 3.60 3.99
CA LEU A 183 9.97 3.19 3.76
C LEU A 183 10.19 1.70 3.98
N TYR A 184 9.55 1.12 5.01
CA TYR A 184 9.75 -0.28 5.36
C TYR A 184 9.04 -1.24 4.41
N LEU A 185 7.82 -0.89 4.00
CA LEU A 185 6.89 -1.80 3.32
C LEU A 185 6.89 -1.64 1.80
N LYS A 186 7.43 -0.53 1.27
CA LYS A 186 7.43 -0.31 -0.19
C LYS A 186 8.12 -1.43 -0.96
N HIS A 187 7.67 -1.65 -2.19
CA HIS A 187 8.36 -2.54 -3.12
C HIS A 187 9.83 -2.15 -3.27
N GLY A 188 10.73 -3.14 -3.24
CA GLY A 188 12.17 -2.89 -3.37
C GLY A 188 12.82 -2.13 -2.21
N SER A 189 12.18 -2.11 -1.03
CA SER A 189 12.76 -1.48 0.16
C SER A 189 14.18 -2.00 0.43
N SER A 190 15.16 -1.11 0.36
CA SER A 190 16.56 -1.42 0.62
C SER A 190 16.82 -1.61 2.14
N LYS A 191 17.98 -2.17 2.48
CA LYS A 191 18.43 -2.23 3.86
C LYS A 191 18.49 -0.83 4.51
N GLU A 192 18.92 0.15 3.74
CA GLU A 192 19.02 1.55 4.16
C GLU A 192 17.64 2.14 4.42
N ASP A 193 16.66 1.87 3.55
CA ASP A 193 15.26 2.25 3.76
C ASP A 193 14.69 1.64 5.05
N LYS A 194 14.89 0.33 5.26
CA LYS A 194 14.45 -0.37 6.46
C LYS A 194 15.09 0.20 7.74
N LYS A 195 16.38 0.56 7.69
CA LYS A 195 17.06 1.27 8.80
C LYS A 195 16.47 2.66 9.03
N ALA A 196 16.22 3.40 7.95
CA ALA A 196 15.60 4.72 8.04
C ALA A 196 14.20 4.63 8.64
N ALA A 197 13.41 3.63 8.25
CA ALA A 197 12.08 3.38 8.82
C ALA A 197 12.13 3.16 10.35
N VAL A 198 13.04 2.31 10.82
CA VAL A 198 13.22 2.07 12.26
C VAL A 198 13.65 3.35 12.99
N ARG A 199 14.47 4.18 12.34
CA ARG A 199 14.88 5.48 12.90
C ARG A 199 13.70 6.44 13.01
N GLU A 200 12.86 6.55 11.99
CA GLU A 200 11.67 7.42 12.02
C GLU A 200 10.74 7.07 13.19
N ILE A 201 10.47 5.76 13.43
CA ILE A 201 9.68 5.36 14.61
C ILE A 201 10.41 5.73 15.90
N GLY A 202 11.72 5.47 15.95
CA GLY A 202 12.55 5.82 17.12
C GLY A 202 12.52 7.31 17.45
N ASP A 203 12.53 8.18 16.43
CA ASP A 203 12.46 9.63 16.60
C ASP A 203 11.06 10.11 17.01
N ALA A 204 10.01 9.43 16.55
CA ALA A 204 8.65 9.65 17.04
C ALA A 204 8.52 9.25 18.53
N LEU A 205 9.03 8.09 18.91
CA LEU A 205 9.04 7.61 20.30
C LEU A 205 9.85 8.52 21.22
N GLU A 206 10.99 9.08 20.75
CA GLU A 206 11.80 10.01 21.53
C GLU A 206 11.04 11.31 21.82
N PHE A 207 10.27 11.82 20.85
CA PHE A 207 9.47 13.03 21.05
C PHE A 207 8.44 12.85 22.17
N ILE A 208 7.85 11.65 22.28
CA ILE A 208 6.85 11.33 23.32
C ILE A 208 7.45 10.60 24.53
N ARG A 209 8.77 10.63 24.70
CA ARG A 209 9.51 9.76 25.64
C ARG A 209 9.07 9.89 27.09
N ASP A 210 8.86 11.09 27.57
CA ASP A 210 8.48 11.33 28.96
C ASP A 210 7.09 10.74 29.26
N ASP A 211 6.14 10.97 28.38
CA ASP A 211 4.79 10.40 28.49
C ASP A 211 4.81 8.87 28.32
N LEU A 212 5.63 8.39 27.39
CA LEU A 212 5.81 6.96 27.12
C LEU A 212 6.31 6.24 28.39
N LYS A 213 7.30 6.84 29.08
CA LYS A 213 7.86 6.28 30.33
C LYS A 213 6.82 6.18 31.44
N GLU A 214 5.91 7.15 31.52
CA GLU A 214 4.81 7.12 32.49
C GLU A 214 3.85 5.95 32.24
N LYS A 215 3.57 5.63 30.98
CA LYS A 215 2.58 4.60 30.59
C LYS A 215 3.14 3.19 30.53
N ILE A 216 4.37 3.01 30.00
CA ILE A 216 4.96 1.68 29.80
C ILE A 216 6.11 1.37 30.78
N GLY A 217 6.48 2.31 31.66
CA GLY A 217 7.45 2.09 32.73
C GLY A 217 8.85 1.72 32.22
N LYS A 218 9.43 0.69 32.81
CA LYS A 218 10.81 0.24 32.47
C LYS A 218 10.99 -0.21 31.02
N ASN A 219 9.92 -0.60 30.32
CA ASN A 219 9.98 -1.02 28.93
C ASN A 219 10.46 0.11 28.00
N GLU A 220 10.24 1.37 28.37
CA GLU A 220 10.79 2.53 27.66
C GLU A 220 12.31 2.45 27.56
N THR A 221 13.00 2.24 28.69
CA THR A 221 14.47 2.13 28.72
C THR A 221 14.99 1.03 27.81
N ASP A 222 14.31 -0.12 27.77
CA ASP A 222 14.69 -1.25 26.92
C ASP A 222 14.54 -0.93 25.44
N LEU A 223 13.48 -0.24 25.03
CA LEU A 223 13.28 0.23 23.64
C LEU A 223 14.42 1.16 23.20
N PHE A 224 14.77 2.17 24.01
CA PHE A 224 15.85 3.08 23.68
C PHE A 224 17.24 2.44 23.74
N ASN A 225 17.45 1.45 24.58
CA ASN A 225 18.67 0.65 24.56
C ASN A 225 18.83 -0.11 23.24
N ILE A 226 17.76 -0.64 22.65
CA ILE A 226 17.79 -1.27 21.33
C ILE A 226 18.22 -0.24 20.27
N LEU A 227 17.56 0.92 20.21
CA LEU A 227 17.89 1.99 19.26
C LEU A 227 19.36 2.42 19.34
N ASN A 228 19.89 2.54 20.55
CA ASN A 228 21.25 2.99 20.80
C ASN A 228 22.30 1.90 20.51
N ASN A 229 22.00 0.62 20.76
CA ASN A 229 22.96 -0.47 20.62
C ASN A 229 23.12 -0.97 19.18
N PHE A 230 22.12 -0.86 18.33
CA PHE A 230 22.11 -1.41 16.97
C PHE A 230 22.50 -0.43 15.86
N GLY A 231 23.08 0.72 16.18
CA GLY A 231 23.55 1.70 15.19
C GLY A 231 22.45 2.29 14.32
N ILE A 232 21.24 2.42 14.88
CA ILE A 232 20.08 2.98 14.18
C ILE A 232 20.16 4.51 14.14
N ARG A 233 20.54 5.14 15.27
CA ARG A 233 20.55 6.61 15.43
C ARG A 233 21.90 7.27 15.18
N HIS A 234 22.96 6.65 15.64
CA HIS A 234 24.31 7.22 15.57
C HIS A 234 25.29 6.17 15.03
N ASN A 235 26.04 6.50 14.00
CA ASN A 235 27.14 5.66 13.51
C ASN A 235 28.33 5.81 14.49
N ASN A 236 28.25 5.15 15.66
CA ASN A 236 29.33 5.16 16.62
C ASN A 236 30.12 3.84 16.54
N MET A 237 31.45 3.88 16.63
CA MET A 237 32.30 2.70 16.50
C MET A 237 32.03 1.60 17.55
N SER A 238 31.36 1.94 18.67
CA SER A 238 30.96 1.01 19.73
C SER A 238 29.65 0.27 19.47
N GLN A 239 28.93 0.62 18.42
CA GLN A 239 27.61 0.05 18.12
C GLN A 239 27.74 -1.25 17.32
N LYS A 240 26.81 -2.20 17.57
CA LYS A 240 26.74 -3.45 16.82
C LYS A 240 26.32 -3.16 15.36
N ASN A 241 27.27 -3.13 14.44
CA ASN A 241 27.01 -2.99 13.01
C ASN A 241 27.00 -4.34 12.26
N ASN A 242 27.52 -5.40 12.91
CA ASN A 242 27.59 -6.75 12.35
C ASN A 242 26.50 -7.65 12.96
N TYR A 243 25.24 -7.42 12.55
CA TYR A 243 24.12 -8.25 12.93
C TYR A 243 23.34 -8.68 11.67
N ASN A 244 22.56 -9.75 11.78
CA ASN A 244 21.71 -10.20 10.67
C ASN A 244 20.55 -9.22 10.46
N HIS A 245 20.68 -8.34 9.47
CA HIS A 245 19.72 -7.29 9.18
C HIS A 245 18.34 -7.83 8.77
N GLU A 246 18.29 -8.99 8.10
CA GLU A 246 17.04 -9.63 7.68
C GLU A 246 16.21 -10.16 8.87
N VAL A 247 16.85 -10.36 10.02
CA VAL A 247 16.17 -10.79 11.23
C VAL A 247 15.89 -9.61 12.16
N TYR A 248 16.89 -8.76 12.39
CA TYR A 248 16.80 -7.71 13.41
C TYR A 248 16.02 -6.47 12.96
N LEU A 249 16.06 -6.09 11.67
CA LEU A 249 15.29 -4.93 11.22
C LEU A 249 13.77 -5.17 11.28
N PRO A 250 13.23 -6.33 10.83
CA PRO A 250 11.83 -6.66 11.05
C PRO A 250 11.44 -6.66 12.53
N TRP A 251 12.25 -7.33 13.37
CA TRP A 251 11.99 -7.37 14.80
C TRP A 251 11.93 -5.97 15.43
N MET A 252 12.89 -5.08 15.12
CA MET A 252 12.88 -3.70 15.62
C MET A 252 11.69 -2.91 15.11
N PHE A 253 11.41 -2.99 13.82
CA PHE A 253 10.31 -2.25 13.20
C PHE A 253 8.97 -2.57 13.88
N TYR A 254 8.62 -3.86 13.95
CA TYR A 254 7.34 -4.26 14.54
C TYR A 254 7.29 -4.06 16.05
N THR A 255 8.40 -4.22 16.76
CA THR A 255 8.47 -3.97 18.20
C THR A 255 8.21 -2.49 18.51
N PHE A 256 8.84 -1.57 17.78
CA PHE A 256 8.66 -0.15 18.00
C PHE A 256 7.27 0.33 17.54
N LEU A 257 6.79 -0.16 16.41
CA LEU A 257 5.45 0.18 15.92
C LEU A 257 4.35 -0.30 16.89
N SER A 258 4.48 -1.52 17.42
CA SER A 258 3.51 -2.04 18.41
C SER A 258 3.58 -1.31 19.74
N SER A 259 4.78 -0.87 20.16
CA SER A 259 4.96 -0.08 21.39
C SER A 259 4.34 1.31 21.24
N TYR A 260 4.51 1.95 20.09
CA TYR A 260 3.86 3.20 19.74
C TYR A 260 2.33 3.06 19.75
N ASP A 261 1.80 2.07 19.05
CA ASP A 261 0.37 1.82 18.94
C ASP A 261 -0.28 1.56 20.32
N ALA A 262 0.36 0.71 21.12
CA ALA A 262 -0.09 0.44 22.49
C ALA A 262 -0.12 1.70 23.36
N TYR A 263 0.92 2.54 23.27
CA TYR A 263 0.99 3.81 24.01
C TYR A 263 -0.15 4.75 23.62
N VAL A 264 -0.39 4.95 22.31
CA VAL A 264 -1.45 5.87 21.84
C VAL A 264 -2.83 5.38 22.28
N LYS A 265 -3.07 4.06 22.22
CA LYS A 265 -4.30 3.45 22.73
C LYS A 265 -4.50 3.69 24.23
N LEU A 266 -3.45 3.54 25.02
CA LEU A 266 -3.50 3.83 26.46
C LEU A 266 -3.73 5.31 26.75
N LYS A 267 -3.15 6.21 25.95
CA LYS A 267 -3.36 7.66 26.08
C LYS A 267 -4.82 8.05 25.81
N LYS A 268 -5.46 7.45 24.82
CA LYS A 268 -6.85 7.71 24.44
C LYS A 268 -7.89 7.17 25.43
N GLN A 269 -7.50 6.26 26.31
CA GLN A 269 -8.40 5.70 27.34
C GLN A 269 -8.49 6.54 28.61
N ASN A 270 -7.65 7.55 28.76
CA ASN A 270 -7.65 8.51 29.88
C ASN A 270 -8.19 9.85 29.44
#